data_1e2911ba9cb27bbf9cad1b74514913a4
#
_entry.id   1e2911ba9cb27bbf9cad1b74514913a4
#
_cell.length_a   1.000
_cell.length_b   1.000
_cell.length_c   1.000
_cell.angle_alpha   90.00
_cell.angle_beta   90.00
_cell.angle_gamma   90.00
#
_symmetry.space_group_name_H-M   'P 1'
#
loop_
_entity.id
_entity.type
_entity.pdbx_description
1 polymer ?
#
loop_
_entity_poly.entity_id
_entity_poly.type
_entity_poly.pdbx_seq_one_letter_code
_entity_poly.pdbx_strand_id
1 'polypeptide(L)'
;MLLLLVASGQVFADEGMWVLKELNKQNLERMKELGFTPSYEQLYSETDPCVANAVVIFGGGCSGITVSNEGLIFTNHHCGFGSIQQLSSVEHDYLKDGFVSQSKEEELPVPGLTVRYLRETVDVSDRINSQIASIKEEHVRRHGRQVHRRREG
;
A
#
# COMPACT_ATOMS: atom_id res chain seq x y z
N MET A 1 -36.85 1.95 -42.72
CA MET A 1 -35.80 2.70 -42.03
C MET A 1 -35.93 2.40 -40.55
N LEU A 2 -35.11 1.47 -40.06
CA LEU A 2 -35.16 0.95 -38.70
C LEU A 2 -34.24 1.78 -37.80
N LEU A 3 -34.81 2.61 -36.92
CA LEU A 3 -34.06 3.39 -35.95
C LEU A 3 -33.58 2.41 -34.86
N LEU A 4 -32.28 2.07 -34.88
CA LEU A 4 -31.62 1.45 -33.71
C LEU A 4 -31.46 2.53 -32.63
N LEU A 5 -32.33 2.52 -31.60
CA LEU A 5 -32.12 3.21 -30.35
C LEU A 5 -30.99 2.46 -29.59
N VAL A 6 -29.75 2.97 -29.73
CA VAL A 6 -28.67 2.59 -28.85
C VAL A 6 -28.98 3.24 -27.52
N ALA A 7 -29.54 2.46 -26.59
CA ALA A 7 -29.60 2.83 -25.19
C ALA A 7 -28.17 2.88 -24.67
N SER A 8 -27.55 4.06 -24.68
CA SER A 8 -26.31 4.32 -23.96
C SER A 8 -26.60 4.26 -22.46
N GLY A 9 -26.57 3.07 -21.89
CA GLY A 9 -26.50 2.91 -20.45
C GLY A 9 -25.26 3.67 -19.97
N GLN A 10 -25.45 4.70 -19.17
CA GLN A 10 -24.34 5.34 -18.49
C GLN A 10 -23.75 4.32 -17.51
N VAL A 11 -22.55 3.85 -17.80
CA VAL A 11 -21.79 3.03 -16.88
C VAL A 11 -21.19 4.01 -15.87
N PHE A 12 -21.81 4.12 -14.70
CA PHE A 12 -21.22 4.82 -13.57
C PHE A 12 -20.16 3.88 -12.96
N ALA A 13 -18.90 4.28 -13.00
CA ALA A 13 -17.86 3.64 -12.22
C ALA A 13 -17.88 4.23 -10.81
N ASP A 14 -17.82 3.37 -9.81
CA ASP A 14 -17.62 3.82 -8.43
C ASP A 14 -16.18 4.35 -8.30
N GLU A 15 -16.03 5.61 -7.88
CA GLU A 15 -14.74 6.28 -7.78
C GLU A 15 -14.18 6.20 -6.36
N GLY A 16 -12.86 6.18 -6.25
CA GLY A 16 -12.13 6.30 -4.99
C GLY A 16 -11.04 5.25 -4.80
N MET A 17 -10.05 5.61 -3.99
CA MET A 17 -9.08 4.68 -3.41
C MET A 17 -9.30 4.65 -1.90
N TRP A 18 -9.91 3.55 -1.43
CA TRP A 18 -10.31 3.42 -0.04
C TRP A 18 -9.24 2.70 0.77
N VAL A 19 -8.83 3.32 1.88
CA VAL A 19 -7.96 2.65 2.85
C VAL A 19 -8.78 1.57 3.56
N LEU A 20 -8.29 0.34 3.62
CA LEU A 20 -9.04 -0.80 4.19
C LEU A 20 -9.54 -0.54 5.61
N LYS A 21 -8.74 0.11 6.45
CA LYS A 21 -9.12 0.50 7.81
C LYS A 21 -10.30 1.47 7.86
N GLU A 22 -10.49 2.27 6.82
CA GLU A 22 -11.48 3.34 6.76
C GLU A 22 -12.70 2.98 5.90
N LEU A 23 -12.79 1.73 5.43
CA LEU A 23 -13.96 1.24 4.74
C LEU A 23 -15.18 1.35 5.66
N ASN A 24 -16.07 2.28 5.35
CA ASN A 24 -17.29 2.48 6.12
C ASN A 24 -18.42 1.55 5.63
N LYS A 25 -19.52 1.51 6.38
CA LYS A 25 -20.66 0.66 6.02
C LYS A 25 -21.20 0.93 4.62
N GLN A 26 -21.24 2.19 4.18
CA GLN A 26 -21.81 2.54 2.86
C GLN A 26 -21.00 1.96 1.72
N ASN A 27 -19.68 2.08 1.79
CA ASN A 27 -18.79 1.52 0.77
C ASN A 27 -18.88 0.00 0.73
N LEU A 28 -18.91 -0.64 1.88
CA LEU A 28 -19.02 -2.08 1.98
C LEU A 28 -20.40 -2.58 1.49
N GLU A 29 -21.47 -1.87 1.78
CA GLU A 29 -22.81 -2.18 1.26
C GLU A 29 -22.84 -2.08 -0.27
N ARG A 30 -22.27 -1.02 -0.82
CA ARG A 30 -22.16 -0.88 -2.28
C ARG A 30 -21.31 -1.99 -2.92
N MET A 31 -20.20 -2.38 -2.29
CA MET A 31 -19.38 -3.51 -2.74
C MET A 31 -20.19 -4.82 -2.73
N LYS A 32 -21.02 -5.05 -1.71
CA LYS A 32 -21.91 -6.22 -1.63
C LYS A 32 -22.96 -6.25 -2.71
N GLU A 33 -23.57 -5.11 -3.02
CA GLU A 33 -24.49 -4.98 -4.15
C GLU A 33 -23.86 -5.38 -5.49
N LEU A 34 -22.55 -5.10 -5.64
CA LEU A 34 -21.75 -5.47 -6.81
C LEU A 34 -21.25 -6.92 -6.78
N GLY A 35 -21.61 -7.70 -5.77
CA GLY A 35 -21.27 -9.12 -5.65
C GLY A 35 -20.08 -9.42 -4.74
N PHE A 36 -19.58 -8.45 -3.98
CA PHE A 36 -18.52 -8.69 -3.00
C PHE A 36 -19.06 -9.42 -1.78
N THR A 37 -18.53 -10.60 -1.47
CA THR A 37 -19.06 -11.47 -0.41
C THR A 37 -18.31 -11.43 0.93
N PRO A 38 -17.00 -11.08 1.00
CA PRO A 38 -16.28 -11.04 2.27
C PRO A 38 -16.85 -10.02 3.27
N SER A 39 -16.69 -10.31 4.56
CA SER A 39 -17.00 -9.35 5.63
C SER A 39 -15.90 -8.28 5.76
N TYR A 40 -16.18 -7.21 6.53
CA TYR A 40 -15.17 -6.20 6.82
C TYR A 40 -13.99 -6.79 7.60
N GLU A 41 -14.26 -7.65 8.56
CA GLU A 41 -13.25 -8.29 9.41
C GLU A 41 -12.32 -9.21 8.59
N GLN A 42 -12.85 -9.83 7.54
CA GLN A 42 -12.03 -10.61 6.60
C GLN A 42 -11.11 -9.72 5.77
N LEU A 43 -11.49 -8.48 5.49
CA LEU A 43 -10.65 -7.52 4.78
C LEU A 43 -9.62 -6.88 5.70
N TYR A 44 -10.06 -6.43 6.88
CA TYR A 44 -9.24 -5.73 7.86
C TYR A 44 -9.65 -6.10 9.28
N SER A 45 -8.68 -6.55 10.06
CA SER A 45 -8.79 -6.76 11.49
C SER A 45 -7.48 -6.35 12.17
N GLU A 46 -7.56 -5.79 13.38
CA GLU A 46 -6.39 -5.47 14.20
C GLU A 46 -5.94 -6.68 15.03
N THR A 47 -6.81 -7.66 15.23
CA THR A 47 -6.58 -8.81 16.11
C THR A 47 -6.50 -10.13 15.38
N ASP A 48 -7.24 -10.29 14.30
CA ASP A 48 -7.40 -11.57 13.60
C ASP A 48 -6.74 -11.54 12.21
N PRO A 49 -6.35 -12.70 11.69
CA PRO A 49 -5.85 -12.81 10.33
C PRO A 49 -6.86 -12.30 9.30
N CYS A 50 -6.42 -11.42 8.42
CA CYS A 50 -7.27 -10.78 7.41
C CYS A 50 -6.48 -10.54 6.11
N VAL A 51 -7.19 -10.13 5.05
CA VAL A 51 -6.58 -9.84 3.74
C VAL A 51 -5.48 -8.77 3.84
N ALA A 52 -5.65 -7.77 4.71
CA ALA A 52 -4.64 -6.72 4.90
C ALA A 52 -3.27 -7.28 5.34
N ASN A 53 -3.24 -8.40 6.07
CA ASN A 53 -2.00 -9.03 6.50
C ASN A 53 -1.21 -9.70 5.36
N ALA A 54 -1.88 -10.04 4.25
CA ALA A 54 -1.25 -10.61 3.07
C ALA A 54 -0.56 -9.57 2.19
N VAL A 55 -0.92 -8.29 2.34
CA VAL A 55 -0.35 -7.19 1.57
C VAL A 55 1.06 -6.88 2.07
N VAL A 56 2.00 -6.75 1.14
CA VAL A 56 3.41 -6.51 1.45
C VAL A 56 3.96 -5.30 0.70
N ILE A 57 4.98 -4.68 1.26
CA ILE A 57 5.87 -3.79 0.52
C ILE A 57 6.95 -4.68 -0.08
N PHE A 58 6.98 -4.76 -1.40
CA PHE A 58 7.91 -5.56 -2.17
C PHE A 58 9.12 -4.73 -2.58
N GLY A 59 10.31 -5.21 -2.25
CA GLY A 59 11.57 -4.55 -2.61
C GLY A 59 11.63 -3.09 -2.12
N GLY A 60 11.94 -2.18 -3.02
CA GLY A 60 12.16 -0.75 -2.72
C GLY A 60 10.91 0.09 -2.46
N GLY A 61 9.70 -0.46 -2.58
CA GLY A 61 8.46 0.29 -2.35
C GLY A 61 7.28 -0.10 -3.22
N CYS A 62 7.38 -1.17 -3.99
CA CYS A 62 6.24 -1.73 -4.71
C CYS A 62 5.25 -2.41 -3.77
N SER A 63 4.02 -2.58 -4.21
CA SER A 63 3.03 -3.42 -3.52
C SER A 63 3.10 -4.85 -4.04
N GLY A 64 2.89 -5.80 -3.16
CA GLY A 64 2.70 -7.20 -3.47
C GLY A 64 1.65 -7.83 -2.55
N ILE A 65 1.25 -9.04 -2.87
CA ILE A 65 0.34 -9.81 -2.04
C ILE A 65 0.82 -11.25 -1.92
N THR A 66 0.87 -11.75 -0.70
CA THR A 66 1.15 -13.16 -0.42
C THR A 66 -0.09 -13.98 -0.67
N VAL A 67 0.01 -15.01 -1.50
CA VAL A 67 -1.13 -15.83 -1.96
C VAL A 67 -1.03 -17.30 -1.57
N SER A 68 0.02 -17.68 -0.84
CA SER A 68 0.16 -19.05 -0.32
C SER A 68 0.78 -19.04 1.08
N ASN A 69 0.60 -20.15 1.80
CA ASN A 69 1.25 -20.38 3.09
C ASN A 69 2.76 -20.69 2.97
N GLU A 70 3.24 -20.87 1.75
CA GLU A 70 4.66 -21.13 1.44
C GLU A 70 5.41 -19.88 0.98
N GLY A 71 4.73 -18.71 0.97
CA GLY A 71 5.37 -17.43 0.67
C GLY A 71 5.31 -17.03 -0.81
N LEU A 72 4.45 -17.64 -1.64
CA LEU A 72 4.25 -17.16 -3.00
C LEU A 72 3.67 -15.74 -2.98
N ILE A 73 4.33 -14.83 -3.68
CA ILE A 73 3.96 -13.42 -3.73
C ILE A 73 3.67 -13.00 -5.17
N PHE A 74 2.55 -12.33 -5.37
CA PHE A 74 2.22 -11.65 -6.62
C PHE A 74 2.58 -10.17 -6.50
N THR A 75 3.21 -9.64 -7.54
CA THR A 75 3.51 -8.22 -7.69
C THR A 75 3.45 -7.82 -9.16
N ASN A 76 3.64 -6.55 -9.45
CA ASN A 76 3.68 -6.07 -10.84
C ASN A 76 5.01 -6.41 -11.51
N HIS A 77 4.97 -6.68 -12.82
CA HIS A 77 6.15 -7.00 -13.61
C HIS A 77 7.28 -5.95 -13.47
N HIS A 78 6.93 -4.65 -13.53
CA HIS A 78 7.94 -3.58 -13.40
C HIS A 78 8.65 -3.57 -12.05
N CYS A 79 8.06 -4.13 -11.00
CA CYS A 79 8.67 -4.23 -9.67
C CYS A 79 9.76 -5.32 -9.62
N GLY A 80 9.62 -6.37 -10.42
CA GLY A 80 10.59 -7.46 -10.55
C GLY A 80 11.58 -7.29 -11.69
N PHE A 81 11.33 -6.33 -12.59
CA PHE A 81 12.06 -6.19 -13.85
C PHE A 81 13.58 -6.17 -13.67
N GLY A 82 14.09 -5.34 -12.74
CA GLY A 82 15.53 -5.26 -12.48
C GLY A 82 16.14 -6.56 -11.97
N SER A 83 15.40 -7.29 -11.14
CA SER A 83 15.82 -8.61 -10.64
C SER A 83 15.83 -9.66 -11.76
N ILE A 84 14.82 -9.67 -12.61
CA ILE A 84 14.74 -10.57 -13.77
C ILE A 84 15.90 -10.27 -14.73
N GLN A 85 16.17 -8.98 -15.00
CA GLN A 85 17.29 -8.58 -15.84
C GLN A 85 18.63 -9.03 -15.26
N GLN A 86 18.82 -8.89 -13.95
CA GLN A 86 20.06 -9.31 -13.27
C GLN A 86 20.31 -10.82 -13.34
N LEU A 87 19.23 -11.61 -13.34
CA LEU A 87 19.28 -13.06 -13.46
C LEU A 87 19.41 -13.54 -14.91
N SER A 88 19.08 -12.68 -15.88
CA SER A 88 19.15 -13.03 -17.31
C SER A 88 20.61 -13.05 -17.82
N SER A 89 20.86 -13.91 -18.78
CA SER A 89 22.13 -14.02 -19.51
C SER A 89 21.88 -14.16 -21.02
N VAL A 90 22.95 -14.23 -21.81
CA VAL A 90 22.83 -14.48 -23.26
C VAL A 90 22.22 -15.85 -23.56
N GLU A 91 22.44 -16.82 -22.68
CA GLU A 91 21.92 -18.19 -22.81
C GLU A 91 20.50 -18.35 -22.24
N HIS A 92 20.14 -17.49 -21.30
CA HIS A 92 18.86 -17.50 -20.61
C HIS A 92 18.28 -16.09 -20.49
N ASP A 93 17.53 -15.66 -21.49
CA ASP A 93 16.88 -14.35 -21.51
C ASP A 93 15.50 -14.42 -20.84
N TYR A 94 15.48 -14.39 -19.50
CA TYR A 94 14.25 -14.48 -18.72
C TYR A 94 13.29 -13.29 -18.92
N LEU A 95 13.79 -12.14 -19.39
CA LEU A 95 12.92 -11.01 -19.76
C LEU A 95 12.09 -11.30 -20.99
N LYS A 96 12.68 -12.00 -21.95
CA LYS A 96 12.05 -12.34 -23.23
C LYS A 96 11.25 -13.64 -23.13
N ASP A 97 11.88 -14.69 -22.59
CA ASP A 97 11.35 -16.05 -22.64
C ASP A 97 10.50 -16.38 -21.41
N GLY A 98 10.58 -15.57 -20.35
CA GLY A 98 9.94 -15.83 -19.06
C GLY A 98 10.67 -16.92 -18.28
N PHE A 99 10.20 -17.15 -17.05
CA PHE A 99 10.70 -18.23 -16.18
C PHE A 99 9.58 -18.73 -15.28
N VAL A 100 9.44 -20.04 -15.20
CA VAL A 100 8.52 -20.71 -14.27
C VAL A 100 9.25 -21.91 -13.68
N SER A 101 9.55 -21.87 -12.38
CA SER A 101 10.07 -23.05 -11.65
C SER A 101 8.98 -24.11 -11.48
N GLN A 102 9.35 -25.37 -11.61
CA GLN A 102 8.46 -26.50 -11.34
C GLN A 102 8.57 -27.01 -9.89
N SER A 103 9.64 -26.61 -9.20
CA SER A 103 9.89 -26.93 -7.80
C SER A 103 10.61 -25.78 -7.11
N LYS A 104 10.70 -25.81 -5.77
CA LYS A 104 11.42 -24.81 -4.99
C LYS A 104 12.93 -24.82 -5.23
N GLU A 105 13.47 -25.97 -5.58
CA GLU A 105 14.90 -26.16 -5.88
C GLU A 105 15.31 -25.48 -7.18
N GLU A 106 14.34 -25.28 -8.08
CA GLU A 106 14.53 -24.57 -9.35
C GLU A 106 14.37 -23.07 -9.24
N GLU A 107 13.86 -22.57 -8.10
CA GLU A 107 13.68 -21.12 -7.89
C GLU A 107 15.03 -20.40 -7.90
N LEU A 108 15.09 -19.30 -8.64
CA LEU A 108 16.31 -18.49 -8.77
C LEU A 108 16.40 -17.49 -7.62
N PRO A 109 17.44 -17.54 -6.80
CA PRO A 109 17.60 -16.61 -5.70
C PRO A 109 17.89 -15.18 -6.19
N VAL A 110 17.25 -14.20 -5.60
CA VAL A 110 17.51 -12.77 -5.85
C VAL A 110 18.16 -12.15 -4.62
N PRO A 111 19.49 -12.01 -4.60
CA PRO A 111 20.20 -11.46 -3.43
C PRO A 111 19.73 -10.05 -3.10
N GLY A 112 19.43 -9.80 -1.81
CA GLY A 112 19.02 -8.50 -1.32
C GLY A 112 17.56 -8.11 -1.58
N LEU A 113 16.79 -8.90 -2.30
CA LEU A 113 15.35 -8.69 -2.42
C LEU A 113 14.67 -9.04 -1.10
N THR A 114 13.85 -8.10 -0.60
CA THR A 114 13.14 -8.26 0.67
C THR A 114 11.69 -7.88 0.52
N VAL A 115 10.84 -8.43 1.39
CA VAL A 115 9.45 -8.01 1.56
C VAL A 115 9.22 -7.58 2.99
N ARG A 116 8.33 -6.60 3.18
CA ARG A 116 7.97 -6.08 4.50
C ARG A 116 6.47 -6.22 4.69
N TYR A 117 6.10 -6.85 5.80
CA TYR A 117 4.72 -6.98 6.25
C TYR A 117 4.38 -5.86 7.23
N LEU A 118 3.22 -5.23 7.08
CA LEU A 118 2.69 -4.31 8.08
C LEU A 118 2.35 -5.11 9.35
N ARG A 119 2.88 -4.68 10.50
CA ARG A 119 2.62 -5.32 11.79
C ARG A 119 1.68 -4.49 12.65
N GLU A 120 1.86 -3.19 12.63
CA GLU A 120 1.14 -2.27 13.51
C GLU A 120 1.05 -0.89 12.88
N THR A 121 -0.05 -0.22 13.14
CA THR A 121 -0.26 1.20 12.79
C THR A 121 -0.60 1.96 14.07
N VAL A 122 0.26 2.89 14.46
CA VAL A 122 0.08 3.69 15.68
C VAL A 122 -0.24 5.14 15.31
N ASP A 123 -1.32 5.70 15.88
CA ASP A 123 -1.60 7.12 15.78
C ASP A 123 -0.63 7.91 16.68
N VAL A 124 0.15 8.78 16.07
CA VAL A 124 1.15 9.62 16.74
C VAL A 124 0.75 11.09 16.77
N SER A 125 -0.48 11.42 16.41
CA SER A 125 -0.98 12.80 16.29
C SER A 125 -0.79 13.60 17.57
N ASP A 126 -1.17 13.05 18.72
CA ASP A 126 -1.04 13.73 20.01
C ASP A 126 0.42 13.99 20.37
N ARG A 127 1.32 13.05 20.11
CA ARG A 127 2.75 13.22 20.34
C ARG A 127 3.33 14.33 19.48
N ILE A 128 2.97 14.36 18.19
CA ILE A 128 3.44 15.41 17.28
C ILE A 128 2.86 16.76 17.64
N ASN A 129 1.57 16.85 17.93
CA ASN A 129 0.91 18.10 18.32
C ASN A 129 1.51 18.67 19.60
N SER A 130 1.81 17.85 20.60
CA SER A 130 2.48 18.26 21.83
C SER A 130 3.88 18.82 21.58
N GLN A 131 4.64 18.19 20.68
CA GLN A 131 5.96 18.70 20.29
C GLN A 131 5.87 20.05 19.55
N ILE A 132 4.91 20.20 18.64
CA ILE A 132 4.67 21.46 17.93
C ILE A 132 4.28 22.57 18.92
N ALA A 133 3.43 22.29 19.91
CA ALA A 133 3.04 23.24 20.94
C ALA A 133 4.25 23.70 21.76
N SER A 134 5.11 22.79 22.21
CA SER A 134 6.31 23.09 22.97
C SER A 134 7.31 23.97 22.19
N ILE A 135 7.50 23.69 20.89
CA ILE A 135 8.37 24.49 20.01
C ILE A 135 7.80 25.91 19.84
N LYS A 136 6.50 26.05 19.65
CA LYS A 136 5.85 27.38 19.56
C LYS A 136 6.03 28.19 20.84
N GLU A 137 5.84 27.58 22.01
CA GLU A 137 6.06 28.26 23.29
C GLU A 137 7.52 28.69 23.51
N GLU A 138 8.46 27.84 23.13
CA GLU A 138 9.88 28.20 23.22
C GLU A 138 10.24 29.32 22.24
N HIS A 139 9.70 29.32 21.04
CA HIS A 139 9.88 30.37 20.04
C HIS A 139 9.34 31.71 20.55
N VAL A 140 8.14 31.74 21.10
CA VAL A 140 7.52 32.94 21.70
C VAL A 140 8.35 33.45 22.88
N ARG A 141 8.82 32.57 23.76
CA ARG A 141 9.69 32.97 24.89
C ARG A 141 11.00 33.60 24.42
N ARG A 142 11.62 33.06 23.41
CA ARG A 142 12.89 33.58 22.85
C ARG A 142 12.69 34.95 22.20
N HIS A 143 11.67 35.13 21.38
CA HIS A 143 11.37 36.40 20.72
C HIS A 143 10.84 37.45 21.67
N GLY A 144 10.02 37.08 22.64
CA GLY A 144 9.56 38.00 23.70
C GLY A 144 10.70 38.60 24.51
N ARG A 145 11.73 37.83 24.87
CA ARG A 145 12.92 38.30 25.57
C ARG A 145 13.77 39.24 24.71
N GLN A 146 13.83 39.05 23.39
CA GLN A 146 14.58 39.95 22.50
C GLN A 146 13.90 41.32 22.35
N VAL A 147 12.57 41.37 22.33
CA VAL A 147 11.80 42.61 22.26
C VAL A 147 11.95 43.42 23.54
N HIS A 148 11.98 42.79 24.72
CA HIS A 148 12.22 43.50 26.00
C HIS A 148 13.63 44.11 26.10
N ARG A 149 14.66 43.36 25.70
CA ARG A 149 16.05 43.84 25.69
C ARG A 149 16.29 45.05 24.78
N ARG A 150 15.51 45.19 23.68
CA ARG A 150 15.63 46.37 22.78
C ARG A 150 14.87 47.59 23.24
N ARG A 151 14.04 47.50 24.29
CA ARG A 151 13.31 48.66 24.87
C ARG A 151 14.01 49.26 26.09
N GLU A 152 14.99 48.57 26.64
CA GLU A 152 15.73 49.02 27.83
C GLU A 152 17.16 49.50 27.50
N GLY A 153 17.56 49.56 26.24
CA GLY A 153 18.81 50.14 25.75
C GLY A 153 18.55 51.27 24.74
#